data_cd162ff2e1ba8b8b09e256f40060ef5f
#
_entry.id   cd162ff2e1ba8b8b09e256f40060ef5f
#
_cell.length_a   1.000
_cell.length_b   1.000
_cell.length_c   1.000
_cell.angle_alpha   90.00
_cell.angle_beta   90.00
_cell.angle_gamma   90.00
#
_symmetry.space_group_name_H-M   'P 1'
#
loop_
_entity.id
_entity.type
_entity.pdbx_description
1 polymer ?
#
loop_
_entity_poly.entity_id
_entity_poly.type
_entity_poly.pdbx_seq_one_letter_code
_entity_poly.pdbx_strand_id
1 'polypeptide(L)' 'MARIGDRFKDKTTGKIFILRMLVDHDMIVLEGENGLGRRWTGKSSLKLTCEKLEDTKA' A
#
# COMPACT_ATOMS: atom_id res chain seq x y z
N MET A 1 -6.90 -7.01 -6.98
CA MET A 1 -5.75 -6.47 -7.72
C MET A 1 -5.46 -5.06 -7.26
N ALA A 2 -4.19 -4.75 -7.03
CA ALA A 2 -3.83 -3.45 -6.48
C ALA A 2 -3.78 -2.39 -7.57
N ARG A 3 -4.26 -1.20 -7.25
CA ARG A 3 -4.29 -0.09 -8.19
C ARG A 3 -3.72 1.15 -7.54
N ILE A 4 -3.24 2.07 -8.35
CA ILE A 4 -2.76 3.34 -7.85
C ILE A 4 -3.91 4.00 -7.07
N GLY A 5 -3.60 4.47 -5.87
CA GLY A 5 -4.59 5.09 -5.00
C GLY A 5 -5.20 4.17 -3.97
N ASP A 6 -4.99 2.86 -4.10
CA ASP A 6 -5.48 1.92 -3.10
C ASP A 6 -4.77 2.16 -1.77
N ARG A 7 -5.47 1.92 -0.68
CA ARG A 7 -4.92 2.10 0.65
C ARG A 7 -4.67 0.76 1.31
N PHE A 8 -3.59 0.70 2.06
CA PHE A 8 -3.19 -0.51 2.75
C PHE A 8 -2.83 -0.17 4.19
N LYS A 9 -3.21 -1.04 5.10
CA LYS A 9 -2.92 -0.86 6.51
C LYS A 9 -1.86 -1.85 6.94
N ASP A 10 -0.79 -1.34 7.55
CA ASP A 10 0.27 -2.18 8.07
C ASP A 10 -0.26 -2.95 9.26
N LYS A 11 -0.18 -4.27 9.22
CA LYS A 11 -0.76 -5.11 10.26
C LYS A 11 -0.05 -4.94 11.59
N THR A 12 1.20 -4.56 11.57
CA THR A 12 2.00 -4.42 12.78
C THR A 12 1.80 -3.06 13.44
N THR A 13 1.85 -2.00 12.65
CA THR A 13 1.83 -0.65 13.21
C THR A 13 0.47 0.02 13.11
N GLY A 14 -0.40 -0.47 12.24
CA GLY A 14 -1.68 0.18 12.01
C GLY A 14 -1.62 1.39 11.10
N LYS A 15 -0.44 1.72 10.59
CA LYS A 15 -0.32 2.88 9.72
C LYS A 15 -0.90 2.61 8.36
N ILE A 16 -1.43 3.65 7.74
CA ILE A 16 -2.05 3.55 6.44
C ILE A 16 -1.10 4.06 5.37
N PHE A 17 -0.99 3.30 4.29
CA PHE A 17 -0.17 3.69 3.15
C PHE A 17 -1.02 3.70 1.89
N ILE A 18 -0.62 4.53 0.93
CA ILE A 18 -1.33 4.65 -0.33
C ILE A 18 -0.40 4.17 -1.43
N LEU A 19 -0.91 3.37 -2.33
CA LEU A 19 -0.13 2.89 -3.47
C LEU A 19 0.03 4.03 -4.45
N ARG A 20 1.27 4.46 -4.67
CA ARG A 20 1.55 5.60 -5.54
C ARG A 20 2.13 5.24 -6.88
N MET A 21 2.83 4.12 -6.98
CA MET A 21 3.48 3.78 -8.22
C MET A 21 3.63 2.28 -8.36
N LEU A 22 3.45 1.79 -9.57
CA LEU A 22 3.73 0.40 -9.92
C LEU A 22 5.04 0.43 -10.69
N VAL A 23 6.12 -0.03 -10.04
CA VAL A 23 7.44 0.04 -10.66
C VAL A 23 7.56 -1.03 -11.74
N ASP A 24 7.20 -2.24 -11.38
CA ASP A 24 7.14 -3.34 -12.34
C ASP A 24 6.17 -4.37 -11.78
N HIS A 25 6.13 -5.55 -12.34
CA HIS A 25 5.14 -6.53 -11.93
C HIS A 25 5.34 -7.06 -10.51
N ASP A 26 6.50 -6.80 -9.91
CA ASP A 26 6.79 -7.25 -8.56
C ASP A 26 6.95 -6.14 -7.54
N MET A 27 7.28 -4.94 -7.96
CA MET A 27 7.69 -3.88 -7.05
C MET A 27 6.74 -2.69 -7.13
N ILE A 28 6.38 -2.18 -5.97
CA ILE A 28 5.50 -1.02 -5.88
C ILE A 28 6.06 -0.01 -4.91
N VAL A 29 5.55 1.21 -4.98
CA VAL A 29 5.94 2.26 -4.06
C VAL A 29 4.70 2.69 -3.28
N LEU A 30 4.83 2.66 -1.96
CA LEU A 30 3.78 3.11 -1.05
C LEU A 30 4.20 4.41 -0.42
N GLU A 31 3.22 5.24 -0.10
CA GLU A 31 3.48 6.50 0.58
C GLU A 31 2.55 6.59 1.78
N GLY A 32 3.06 7.05 2.91
CA GLY A 32 2.24 7.21 4.09
C GLY A 32 1.05 8.11 3.81
N GLU A 33 -0.07 7.80 4.40
CA GLU A 33 -1.29 8.56 4.19
C GLU A 33 -1.12 10.04 4.54
N ASN A 34 -0.26 10.31 5.50
CA ASN A 34 0.00 11.67 5.92
C ASN A 34 1.00 12.40 5.02
N GLY A 35 1.44 11.77 3.95
CA GLY A 35 2.39 12.39 3.03
C GLY A 35 3.84 12.30 3.45
N LEU A 36 4.12 11.63 4.56
CA LEU A 36 5.49 11.50 5.05
C LEU A 36 6.04 10.13 4.72
N GLY A 37 7.07 10.10 3.94
CA GLY A 37 7.82 8.87 3.70
C GLY A 37 7.23 7.98 2.65
N ARG A 38 8.12 7.39 1.89
CA ARG A 38 7.76 6.42 0.85
C ARG A 38 8.50 5.13 1.13
N ARG A 39 7.91 4.04 0.69
CA ARG A 39 8.47 2.73 0.91
C ARG A 39 8.36 1.91 -0.37
N TRP A 40 9.45 1.29 -0.77
CA TRP A 40 9.44 0.36 -1.89
C TRP A 40 9.16 -1.03 -1.32
N THR A 41 8.24 -1.74 -1.90
CA THR A 41 7.80 -3.02 -1.36
C THR A 41 7.46 -3.97 -2.50
N GLY A 42 7.81 -5.23 -2.32
CA GLY A 42 7.39 -6.25 -3.26
C GLY A 42 5.92 -6.57 -3.05
N LYS A 43 5.23 -6.92 -4.10
CA LYS A 43 3.80 -7.25 -3.99
C LYS A 43 3.53 -8.42 -3.07
N SER A 44 4.41 -9.42 -3.09
CA SER A 44 4.19 -10.56 -2.20
C SER A 44 4.39 -10.17 -0.74
N SER A 45 5.36 -9.31 -0.46
CA SER A 45 5.55 -8.83 0.91
C SER A 45 4.37 -7.99 1.36
N LEU A 46 3.81 -7.21 0.46
CA LEU A 46 2.68 -6.39 0.79
C LEU A 46 1.52 -7.23 1.30
N LYS A 47 1.27 -8.36 0.67
CA LYS A 47 0.18 -9.23 1.09
C LYS A 47 0.41 -9.80 2.49
N LEU A 48 1.67 -10.00 2.86
CA LEU A 48 1.99 -10.55 4.17
C LEU A 48 1.97 -9.50 5.26
N THR A 49 2.37 -8.28 4.94
CA THR A 49 2.55 -7.26 5.98
C THR A 49 1.41 -6.26 6.06
N CYS A 50 0.61 -6.16 5.02
CA CYS A 50 -0.45 -5.16 4.96
C CYS A 50 -1.77 -5.77 4.57
N GLU A 51 -2.81 -5.06 4.93
CA GLU A 51 -4.16 -5.46 4.61
C GLU A 51 -4.76 -4.38 3.72
N LYS A 52 -5.30 -4.76 2.57
CA LYS A 52 -5.90 -3.80 1.68
C LYS A 52 -7.19 -3.29 2.27
N LEU A 53 -7.35 -1.98 2.33
CA LEU A 53 -8.56 -1.38 2.83
C LEU A 53 -9.54 -1.23 1.70
N GLU A 54 -10.77 -1.67 1.92
CA GLU A 54 -11.75 -1.56 0.89
C GLU A 54 -12.29 -0.17 0.83
N ASP A 55 -12.57 0.27 -0.37
CA ASP A 55 -13.14 1.54 -0.55
C ASP A 55 -14.63 1.37 -0.39
N THR A 56 -15.14 1.70 0.74
CA THR A 56 -16.51 1.43 1.03
C THR A 56 -17.46 2.46 0.52
N LYS A 57 -17.10 3.23 -0.46
CA LYS A 57 -17.99 4.21 -0.89
C LYS A 57 -19.25 3.60 -1.38
N ALA A 58 -20.24 4.11 -0.97
CA ALA A 58 -21.54 3.57 -1.31
C ALA A 58 -21.94 3.85 -2.72
#